data_d212c0620555ef65252fe65faee17b7b
#
_entry.id   d212c0620555ef65252fe65faee17b7b
#
_cell.length_a   1.000
_cell.length_b   1.000
_cell.length_c   1.000
_cell.angle_alpha   90.00
_cell.angle_beta   90.00
_cell.angle_gamma   90.00
#
_symmetry.space_group_name_H-M   'P 1'
#
loop_
_entity.id
_entity.type
_entity.pdbx_description
1 polymer ?
#
loop_
_entity_poly.entity_id
_entity_poly.type
_entity_poly.pdbx_seq_one_letter_code
_entity_poly.pdbx_strand_id
1 'polypeptide(L)'
;MLLPRFAFFRIRFLTMNSISFLLALGFSSPLVGQEKSETSKGDAAKEEKSKAEQKKETIVTTKHSLAINGIDVSYDAVAGKLQLKDDALKSKAEMFFIAYTRTDVANPGTRPVTFCFNGGPGSSSVWLHLGMLGPKRIQFPDDATPLRPPYKLTDNNLSLLDVTDLVFIDPVSTGYSRPTEGEGKEQFHGYEEDLRSVGQFIHDWTTKYQRWLSPKFVLGESYGGVRAAGLAGYLQDRYYMELNGAVIVSGVINFQTLRFGGSNDLPYITFLPTYAATAWYHKALSPELQGQSVEAVVKQAEEFANGRYAASLLKGTSLSPEEFSITADQLSKWTGLSREFVIKAKLRVDMDRFGKELLRSKSRTIGRFDSRYVGIDRDDAGDGYEYDASGAAIFGPFTATFNDYVRRDLEYKEDRVYEILTGNVQPWSYRRFEGRYVDATDTLRKAMTANPYLKVFLACGYYDLATPHFAMLNTTNHLMLEPTLKANLQYGFYEGGHMMYIYQPAMVKLREDLVKYYETAANAERRPAIPTP
;
A
#
# COMPACT_ATOMS: atom_id res chain seq x y z
N MET A 1 36.81 -11.19 -49.82
CA MET A 1 36.10 -12.29 -50.46
C MET A 1 35.06 -12.80 -49.48
N LEU A 2 33.76 -12.66 -49.84
CA LEU A 2 32.54 -13.17 -49.18
C LEU A 2 32.08 -12.54 -47.85
N LEU A 3 31.14 -11.60 -48.00
CA LEU A 3 30.13 -11.21 -47.03
C LEU A 3 29.01 -12.24 -46.95
N PRO A 4 28.33 -12.43 -45.83
CA PRO A 4 26.95 -12.97 -45.82
C PRO A 4 25.90 -11.91 -45.55
N ARG A 5 24.77 -12.15 -46.21
CA ARG A 5 23.61 -11.33 -46.46
C ARG A 5 22.76 -11.09 -45.21
N PHE A 6 22.30 -9.84 -45.07
CA PHE A 6 21.18 -9.45 -44.21
C PHE A 6 19.85 -9.90 -44.81
N ALA A 7 19.00 -10.54 -44.02
CA ALA A 7 17.60 -10.79 -44.36
C ALA A 7 16.70 -9.76 -43.68
N PHE A 8 16.06 -8.93 -44.51
CA PHE A 8 15.01 -8.01 -44.10
C PHE A 8 13.67 -8.75 -43.96
N PHE A 9 13.06 -8.73 -42.79
CA PHE A 9 11.66 -9.09 -42.62
C PHE A 9 10.79 -7.85 -42.80
N ARG A 10 9.99 -7.87 -43.88
CA ARG A 10 8.95 -6.86 -44.15
C ARG A 10 7.64 -7.25 -43.45
N ILE A 11 7.18 -6.43 -42.51
CA ILE A 11 5.79 -6.52 -42.00
C ILE A 11 4.88 -5.69 -42.92
N ARG A 12 3.88 -6.36 -43.49
CA ARG A 12 2.83 -5.72 -44.32
C ARG A 12 1.77 -5.14 -43.39
N PHE A 13 1.49 -3.85 -43.55
CA PHE A 13 0.26 -3.21 -43.11
C PHE A 13 -0.88 -3.56 -44.07
N LEU A 14 -1.98 -4.08 -43.54
CA LEU A 14 -3.25 -4.17 -44.24
C LEU A 14 -4.11 -2.98 -43.85
N THR A 15 -4.33 -2.10 -44.80
CA THR A 15 -5.38 -1.08 -44.80
C THR A 15 -6.71 -1.72 -45.23
N MET A 16 -7.76 -1.52 -44.44
CA MET A 16 -9.13 -1.83 -44.90
C MET A 16 -9.95 -0.54 -45.01
N ASN A 17 -10.46 -0.32 -46.24
CA ASN A 17 -11.22 0.80 -46.70
C ASN A 17 -12.65 0.85 -46.16
N SER A 18 -13.12 2.07 -46.02
CA SER A 18 -14.52 2.50 -45.86
C SER A 18 -15.37 2.08 -47.05
N ILE A 19 -16.58 1.60 -46.83
CA ILE A 19 -17.66 1.55 -47.83
C ILE A 19 -18.91 2.11 -47.16
N SER A 20 -19.32 3.29 -47.72
CA SER A 20 -20.64 3.87 -47.56
C SER A 20 -21.62 3.19 -48.53
N PHE A 21 -22.85 2.91 -48.11
CA PHE A 21 -23.93 2.73 -49.06
C PHE A 21 -25.29 3.22 -48.55
N LEU A 22 -25.94 3.83 -49.48
CA LEU A 22 -27.12 4.68 -49.56
C LEU A 22 -28.46 4.08 -49.08
N LEU A 23 -29.34 5.06 -48.80
CA LEU A 23 -30.79 4.97 -48.64
C LEU A 23 -31.52 4.24 -49.77
N ALA A 24 -32.64 3.58 -49.44
CA ALA A 24 -33.80 3.46 -50.30
C ALA A 24 -35.09 3.52 -49.46
N LEU A 25 -35.90 4.51 -49.78
CA LEU A 25 -37.26 4.72 -49.30
C LEU A 25 -38.23 3.76 -50.03
N GLY A 26 -39.20 3.23 -49.34
CA GLY A 26 -40.32 2.51 -49.91
C GLY A 26 -41.57 2.62 -49.04
N PHE A 27 -42.47 3.51 -49.45
CA PHE A 27 -43.83 3.64 -48.91
C PHE A 27 -44.73 2.49 -49.36
N SER A 28 -45.55 1.94 -48.47
CA SER A 28 -46.91 1.49 -48.78
C SER A 28 -47.68 1.16 -47.50
N SER A 29 -48.76 1.84 -47.24
CA SER A 29 -49.88 1.48 -46.35
C SER A 29 -51.10 1.16 -47.27
N PRO A 30 -52.27 0.76 -46.77
CA PRO A 30 -52.67 0.06 -45.54
C PRO A 30 -53.58 -1.14 -45.82
N LEU A 31 -53.88 -1.95 -44.82
CA LEU A 31 -55.16 -2.68 -44.74
C LEU A 31 -55.57 -2.98 -43.29
N VAL A 32 -56.81 -2.57 -43.04
CA VAL A 32 -57.56 -2.70 -41.81
C VAL A 32 -57.92 -4.16 -41.52
N GLY A 33 -57.77 -4.60 -40.29
CA GLY A 33 -58.36 -5.83 -39.77
C GLY A 33 -58.51 -5.74 -38.27
N GLN A 34 -59.75 -5.52 -37.81
CA GLN A 34 -60.13 -5.65 -36.40
C GLN A 34 -60.02 -7.11 -35.95
N GLU A 35 -59.46 -7.35 -34.76
CA GLU A 35 -60.04 -8.35 -33.81
C GLU A 35 -59.43 -8.25 -32.43
N LYS A 36 -60.35 -8.08 -31.49
CA LYS A 36 -60.47 -8.54 -30.11
C LYS A 36 -59.32 -8.35 -29.11
N SER A 37 -59.66 -7.55 -28.13
CA SER A 37 -59.08 -7.45 -26.81
C SER A 37 -59.04 -8.80 -26.07
N GLU A 38 -57.82 -9.22 -25.72
CA GLU A 38 -57.58 -10.08 -24.56
C GLU A 38 -56.75 -9.33 -23.54
N THR A 39 -57.35 -9.18 -22.37
CA THR A 39 -56.92 -8.42 -21.23
C THR A 39 -55.60 -8.92 -20.64
N SER A 40 -54.68 -7.99 -20.49
CA SER A 40 -53.45 -8.00 -19.75
C SER A 40 -53.56 -8.63 -18.35
N LYS A 41 -53.00 -9.80 -18.14
CA LYS A 41 -52.57 -10.35 -16.85
C LYS A 41 -51.05 -10.62 -16.80
N GLY A 42 -50.32 -10.17 -17.81
CA GLY A 42 -48.87 -10.42 -17.93
C GLY A 42 -47.95 -9.31 -17.41
N ASP A 43 -48.42 -8.07 -17.32
CA ASP A 43 -47.56 -6.93 -17.01
C ASP A 43 -47.39 -6.63 -15.52
N ALA A 44 -48.42 -6.97 -14.70
CA ALA A 44 -48.29 -6.83 -13.23
C ALA A 44 -47.31 -7.82 -12.60
N ALA A 45 -47.15 -9.03 -13.18
CA ALA A 45 -46.18 -10.02 -12.70
C ALA A 45 -44.74 -9.75 -13.16
N LYS A 46 -44.57 -8.88 -14.18
CA LYS A 46 -43.23 -8.41 -14.61
C LYS A 46 -42.77 -7.19 -13.82
N GLU A 47 -43.66 -6.31 -13.39
CA GLU A 47 -43.34 -5.18 -12.50
C GLU A 47 -43.01 -5.63 -11.07
N GLU A 48 -43.60 -6.71 -10.57
CA GLU A 48 -43.23 -7.29 -9.27
C GLU A 48 -41.89 -8.04 -9.31
N LYS A 49 -41.48 -8.60 -10.46
CA LYS A 49 -40.12 -9.18 -10.65
C LYS A 49 -39.04 -8.15 -10.93
N SER A 50 -39.37 -6.92 -11.28
CA SER A 50 -38.39 -5.83 -11.46
C SER A 50 -38.09 -5.05 -10.18
N LYS A 51 -38.81 -5.26 -9.10
CA LYS A 51 -38.28 -5.01 -7.74
C LYS A 51 -37.29 -6.13 -7.42
N ALA A 52 -36.19 -6.13 -8.19
CA ALA A 52 -35.03 -6.96 -7.94
C ALA A 52 -34.74 -6.90 -6.44
N GLU A 53 -34.73 -8.05 -5.79
CA GLU A 53 -34.25 -8.23 -4.44
C GLU A 53 -32.99 -7.39 -4.27
N GLN A 54 -33.10 -6.24 -3.60
CA GLN A 54 -31.93 -5.51 -3.12
C GLN A 54 -31.27 -6.50 -2.17
N LYS A 55 -30.22 -7.16 -2.66
CA LYS A 55 -29.44 -8.12 -1.89
C LYS A 55 -29.08 -7.43 -0.57
N LYS A 56 -29.71 -7.87 0.51
CA LYS A 56 -29.56 -7.24 1.82
C LYS A 56 -28.07 -7.31 2.19
N GLU A 57 -27.48 -6.18 2.59
CA GLU A 57 -26.11 -6.14 3.08
C GLU A 57 -25.94 -7.18 4.19
N THR A 58 -24.99 -8.09 4.01
CA THR A 58 -24.65 -9.07 5.04
C THR A 58 -23.69 -8.41 6.02
N ILE A 59 -24.18 -8.02 7.18
CA ILE A 59 -23.39 -7.42 8.25
C ILE A 59 -23.61 -8.26 9.52
N VAL A 60 -22.50 -8.66 10.14
CA VAL A 60 -22.47 -9.38 11.42
C VAL A 60 -21.80 -8.50 12.45
N THR A 61 -22.35 -8.43 13.64
CA THR A 61 -21.77 -7.68 14.77
C THR A 61 -21.58 -8.63 15.95
N THR A 62 -20.38 -8.68 16.47
CA THR A 62 -20.01 -9.46 17.66
C THR A 62 -19.43 -8.53 18.72
N LYS A 63 -19.57 -8.90 20.00
CA LYS A 63 -19.14 -8.08 21.15
C LYS A 63 -17.92 -8.69 21.81
N HIS A 64 -16.94 -7.87 22.10
CA HIS A 64 -15.66 -8.31 22.63
C HIS A 64 -15.10 -7.33 23.67
N SER A 65 -14.07 -7.77 24.36
CA SER A 65 -13.22 -6.91 25.21
C SER A 65 -11.74 -7.28 25.05
N LEU A 66 -10.88 -6.31 25.31
CA LEU A 66 -9.43 -6.46 25.22
C LEU A 66 -8.76 -5.57 26.27
N ALA A 67 -7.80 -6.12 27.02
CA ALA A 67 -6.95 -5.32 27.89
C ALA A 67 -5.83 -4.63 27.08
N ILE A 68 -5.85 -3.29 27.05
CA ILE A 68 -4.82 -2.46 26.42
C ILE A 68 -4.18 -1.58 27.51
N ASN A 69 -2.88 -1.70 27.73
CA ASN A 69 -2.16 -0.97 28.78
C ASN A 69 -2.83 -1.08 30.18
N GLY A 70 -3.38 -2.26 30.49
CA GLY A 70 -4.06 -2.50 31.77
C GLY A 70 -5.47 -1.91 31.90
N ILE A 71 -6.03 -1.37 30.82
CA ILE A 71 -7.41 -0.86 30.74
C ILE A 71 -8.23 -1.82 29.89
N ASP A 72 -9.36 -2.28 30.42
CA ASP A 72 -10.31 -3.09 29.67
C ASP A 72 -11.07 -2.20 28.69
N VAL A 73 -10.97 -2.51 27.41
CA VAL A 73 -11.65 -1.83 26.31
C VAL A 73 -12.74 -2.74 25.77
N SER A 74 -14.01 -2.36 25.95
CA SER A 74 -15.15 -3.05 25.35
C SER A 74 -15.41 -2.51 23.94
N TYR A 75 -15.65 -3.40 22.98
CA TYR A 75 -15.86 -2.99 21.59
C TYR A 75 -16.81 -3.91 20.84
N ASP A 76 -17.46 -3.34 19.82
CA ASP A 76 -18.18 -4.09 18.80
C ASP A 76 -17.24 -4.34 17.61
N ALA A 77 -17.23 -5.58 17.13
CA ALA A 77 -16.59 -5.97 15.88
C ALA A 77 -17.67 -6.17 14.81
N VAL A 78 -17.61 -5.37 13.75
CA VAL A 78 -18.56 -5.40 12.63
C VAL A 78 -17.82 -5.94 11.40
N ALA A 79 -18.23 -7.13 10.92
CA ALA A 79 -17.73 -7.70 9.67
C ALA A 79 -18.85 -7.70 8.64
N GLY A 80 -18.62 -7.17 7.44
CA GLY A 80 -19.68 -7.10 6.44
C GLY A 80 -19.25 -6.46 5.13
N LYS A 81 -20.25 -6.28 4.24
CA LYS A 81 -20.07 -5.65 2.94
C LYS A 81 -20.93 -4.40 2.84
N LEU A 82 -20.30 -3.30 2.42
CA LEU A 82 -20.97 -2.08 2.03
C LEU A 82 -21.10 -2.05 0.51
N GLN A 83 -22.32 -1.75 0.01
CA GLN A 83 -22.55 -1.63 -1.41
C GLN A 83 -22.15 -0.25 -1.91
N LEU A 84 -21.22 -0.20 -2.86
CA LEU A 84 -20.95 1.01 -3.64
C LEU A 84 -22.01 1.14 -4.73
N LYS A 85 -22.66 2.29 -4.81
CA LYS A 85 -23.73 2.58 -5.76
C LYS A 85 -23.37 3.78 -6.63
N ASP A 86 -23.88 3.79 -7.87
CA ASP A 86 -23.83 4.98 -8.71
C ASP A 86 -24.94 6.00 -8.32
N ASP A 87 -24.98 7.12 -9.02
CA ASP A 87 -25.97 8.18 -8.78
C ASP A 87 -27.41 7.73 -9.01
N ALA A 88 -27.62 6.65 -9.76
CA ALA A 88 -28.93 6.01 -9.96
C ALA A 88 -29.24 4.95 -8.87
N LEU A 89 -28.43 4.88 -7.81
CA LEU A 89 -28.52 3.91 -6.72
C LEU A 89 -28.32 2.44 -7.15
N LYS A 90 -27.80 2.21 -8.34
CA LYS A 90 -27.45 0.88 -8.84
C LYS A 90 -26.15 0.41 -8.17
N SER A 91 -26.15 -0.79 -7.60
CA SER A 91 -24.95 -1.40 -7.02
C SER A 91 -23.88 -1.66 -8.08
N LYS A 92 -22.64 -1.22 -7.81
CA LYS A 92 -21.46 -1.38 -8.66
C LYS A 92 -20.45 -2.36 -8.08
N ALA A 93 -20.32 -2.39 -6.76
CA ALA A 93 -19.45 -3.31 -6.05
C ALA A 93 -19.94 -3.55 -4.62
N GLU A 94 -19.54 -4.67 -4.05
CA GLU A 94 -19.61 -4.97 -2.62
C GLU A 94 -18.21 -4.85 -2.03
N MET A 95 -17.97 -3.89 -1.15
CA MET A 95 -16.70 -3.73 -0.43
C MET A 95 -16.78 -4.33 0.97
N PHE A 96 -15.98 -5.35 1.20
CA PHE A 96 -15.85 -5.97 2.51
C PHE A 96 -15.00 -5.10 3.45
N PHE A 97 -15.42 -5.07 4.69
CA PHE A 97 -14.71 -4.38 5.75
C PHE A 97 -14.86 -5.10 7.09
N ILE A 98 -13.91 -4.84 7.98
CA ILE A 98 -14.02 -5.18 9.39
C ILE A 98 -13.80 -3.88 10.17
N ALA A 99 -14.79 -3.52 11.03
CA ALA A 99 -14.68 -2.35 11.89
C ALA A 99 -14.71 -2.74 13.36
N TYR A 100 -13.84 -2.12 14.14
CA TYR A 100 -13.79 -2.23 15.59
C TYR A 100 -14.13 -0.87 16.19
N THR A 101 -15.23 -0.80 16.92
CA THR A 101 -15.72 0.43 17.54
C THR A 101 -15.83 0.27 19.03
N ARG A 102 -15.16 1.12 19.78
CA ARG A 102 -15.20 1.11 21.24
C ARG A 102 -16.59 1.50 21.74
N THR A 103 -17.15 0.74 22.69
CA THR A 103 -18.53 0.91 23.16
C THR A 103 -18.66 1.56 24.54
N ASP A 104 -17.60 1.53 25.35
CA ASP A 104 -17.54 2.10 26.70
C ASP A 104 -17.13 3.59 26.71
N VAL A 105 -17.60 4.37 25.72
CA VAL A 105 -17.30 5.80 25.55
C VAL A 105 -18.56 6.65 25.59
N ALA A 106 -18.46 7.84 26.18
CA ALA A 106 -19.61 8.73 26.39
C ALA A 106 -20.19 9.26 25.06
N ASN A 107 -19.34 9.55 24.07
CA ASN A 107 -19.77 10.07 22.76
C ASN A 107 -18.98 9.41 21.62
N PRO A 108 -19.46 8.30 21.09
CA PRO A 108 -18.82 7.60 19.97
C PRO A 108 -18.69 8.48 18.71
N GLY A 109 -19.64 9.40 18.48
CA GLY A 109 -19.68 10.25 17.29
C GLY A 109 -18.53 11.25 17.18
N THR A 110 -17.85 11.56 18.28
CA THR A 110 -16.70 12.48 18.31
C THR A 110 -15.35 11.77 18.51
N ARG A 111 -15.36 10.45 18.70
CA ARG A 111 -14.14 9.65 18.85
C ARG A 111 -13.41 9.57 17.51
N PRO A 112 -12.05 9.58 17.47
CA PRO A 112 -11.31 9.38 16.23
C PRO A 112 -11.68 8.08 15.51
N VAL A 113 -11.68 8.10 14.18
CA VAL A 113 -11.85 6.93 13.32
C VAL A 113 -10.73 6.86 12.30
N THR A 114 -10.14 5.67 12.14
CA THR A 114 -9.04 5.40 11.21
C THR A 114 -9.46 4.37 10.17
N PHE A 115 -9.41 4.77 8.91
CA PHE A 115 -9.64 3.90 7.76
C PHE A 115 -8.31 3.30 7.30
N CYS A 116 -8.19 1.97 7.42
CA CYS A 116 -6.96 1.22 7.24
C CYS A 116 -7.02 0.39 5.95
N PHE A 117 -5.95 0.40 5.17
CA PHE A 117 -5.83 -0.38 3.95
C PHE A 117 -4.36 -0.69 3.63
N ASN A 118 -4.11 -1.91 3.15
CA ASN A 118 -2.81 -2.29 2.60
C ASN A 118 -2.70 -1.87 1.11
N GLY A 119 -1.58 -2.20 0.49
CA GLY A 119 -1.21 -1.76 -0.85
C GLY A 119 -1.34 -2.83 -1.93
N GLY A 120 -0.24 -3.20 -2.51
CA GLY A 120 -0.10 -4.07 -3.67
C GLY A 120 0.21 -3.27 -4.95
N PRO A 121 -0.76 -2.79 -5.75
CA PRO A 121 -2.21 -2.98 -5.63
C PRO A 121 -2.63 -4.44 -5.71
N GLY A 122 -3.76 -4.77 -5.07
CA GLY A 122 -4.29 -6.13 -5.01
C GLY A 122 -4.20 -6.80 -3.64
N SER A 123 -3.79 -6.07 -2.59
CA SER A 123 -3.77 -6.57 -1.22
C SER A 123 -5.05 -6.23 -0.45
N SER A 124 -5.55 -7.21 0.30
CA SER A 124 -6.51 -6.98 1.38
C SER A 124 -5.84 -6.28 2.56
N SER A 125 -6.62 -5.83 3.54
CA SER A 125 -6.11 -5.11 4.73
C SER A 125 -5.61 -6.02 5.84
N VAL A 126 -5.46 -7.31 5.59
CA VAL A 126 -5.17 -8.34 6.59
C VAL A 126 -3.84 -8.11 7.33
N TRP A 127 -2.83 -7.54 6.67
CA TRP A 127 -1.49 -7.34 7.25
C TRP A 127 -1.52 -6.30 8.37
N LEU A 128 -2.10 -5.14 8.11
CA LEU A 128 -2.34 -4.12 9.13
C LEU A 128 -3.33 -4.62 10.20
N HIS A 129 -4.34 -5.37 9.78
CA HIS A 129 -5.37 -5.89 10.67
C HIS A 129 -4.80 -6.85 11.72
N LEU A 130 -4.24 -7.99 11.28
CA LEU A 130 -3.76 -9.04 12.18
C LEU A 130 -2.27 -8.93 12.51
N GLY A 131 -1.58 -7.97 11.95
CA GLY A 131 -0.16 -7.72 12.24
C GLY A 131 0.07 -6.58 13.21
N MET A 132 -0.75 -5.53 13.13
CA MET A 132 -0.47 -4.26 13.80
C MET A 132 -1.62 -3.74 14.65
N LEU A 133 -2.75 -3.41 14.02
CA LEU A 133 -3.75 -2.49 14.60
C LEU A 133 -4.91 -3.19 15.28
N GLY A 134 -5.34 -4.33 14.77
CA GLY A 134 -6.51 -5.05 15.24
C GLY A 134 -6.39 -5.57 16.68
N PRO A 135 -7.52 -5.99 17.28
CA PRO A 135 -7.52 -6.49 18.65
C PRO A 135 -6.87 -7.88 18.81
N LYS A 136 -6.65 -8.58 17.72
CA LYS A 136 -5.91 -9.85 17.66
C LYS A 136 -4.71 -9.70 16.74
N ARG A 137 -3.61 -10.39 17.02
CA ARG A 137 -2.40 -10.37 16.20
C ARG A 137 -1.72 -11.72 16.11
N ILE A 138 -0.92 -11.87 15.05
CA ILE A 138 0.05 -12.96 14.92
C ILE A 138 1.33 -12.50 15.58
N GLN A 139 1.87 -13.33 16.48
CA GLN A 139 3.17 -13.06 17.08
C GLN A 139 4.25 -13.82 16.34
N PHE A 140 5.18 -13.09 15.75
CA PHE A 140 6.35 -13.63 15.05
C PHE A 140 7.56 -13.68 16.00
N PRO A 141 8.54 -14.58 15.74
CA PRO A 141 9.83 -14.56 16.42
C PRO A 141 10.62 -13.30 16.10
N ASP A 142 11.35 -12.78 17.09
CA ASP A 142 12.14 -11.55 16.91
C ASP A 142 13.44 -11.76 16.11
N ASP A 143 13.84 -13.00 15.88
CA ASP A 143 15.04 -13.38 15.14
C ASP A 143 14.84 -13.52 13.62
N ALA A 144 13.70 -13.09 13.09
CA ALA A 144 13.32 -13.19 11.70
C ALA A 144 13.30 -14.65 11.15
N THR A 145 12.93 -15.61 12.00
CA THR A 145 12.69 -17.00 11.58
C THR A 145 11.21 -17.21 11.22
N PRO A 146 10.91 -18.06 10.21
CA PRO A 146 9.54 -18.39 9.87
C PRO A 146 8.80 -19.14 11.00
N LEU A 147 7.50 -18.83 11.16
CA LEU A 147 6.63 -19.57 12.06
C LEU A 147 6.39 -21.00 11.56
N ARG A 148 6.27 -21.92 12.49
CA ARG A 148 5.84 -23.30 12.20
C ARG A 148 4.32 -23.44 12.31
N PRO A 149 3.64 -24.11 11.37
CA PRO A 149 2.24 -24.45 11.54
C PRO A 149 2.04 -25.49 12.68
N PRO A 150 0.88 -25.50 13.38
CA PRO A 150 -0.26 -24.62 13.19
C PRO A 150 -0.03 -23.23 13.78
N TYR A 151 -0.57 -22.21 13.11
CA TYR A 151 -0.44 -20.81 13.51
C TYR A 151 -1.49 -20.41 14.56
N LYS A 152 -1.21 -19.36 15.34
CA LYS A 152 -2.09 -18.88 16.41
C LYS A 152 -2.25 -17.36 16.37
N LEU A 153 -3.44 -16.90 16.71
CA LEU A 153 -3.70 -15.51 17.09
C LEU A 153 -3.58 -15.35 18.59
N THR A 154 -3.10 -14.20 19.00
CA THR A 154 -3.08 -13.76 20.41
C THR A 154 -3.79 -12.42 20.55
N ASP A 155 -4.17 -12.06 21.75
CA ASP A 155 -4.67 -10.73 22.03
C ASP A 155 -3.57 -9.68 21.73
N ASN A 156 -3.98 -8.58 21.15
CA ASN A 156 -3.07 -7.49 20.81
C ASN A 156 -3.18 -6.35 21.83
N ASN A 157 -2.46 -6.45 22.92
CA ASN A 157 -2.38 -5.37 23.91
C ASN A 157 -1.68 -4.10 23.41
N LEU A 158 -1.14 -4.12 22.16
CA LEU A 158 -0.56 -2.99 21.45
C LEU A 158 -1.53 -2.41 20.37
N SER A 159 -2.77 -2.88 20.31
CA SER A 159 -3.80 -2.29 19.44
C SER A 159 -3.98 -0.80 19.72
N LEU A 160 -4.36 -0.03 18.71
CA LEU A 160 -4.73 1.40 18.85
C LEU A 160 -6.22 1.60 19.17
N LEU A 161 -6.94 0.53 19.52
CA LEU A 161 -8.38 0.63 19.79
C LEU A 161 -8.70 1.46 21.05
N ASP A 162 -7.77 1.69 21.93
CA ASP A 162 -7.90 2.65 23.03
C ASP A 162 -7.86 4.12 22.56
N VAL A 163 -7.24 4.40 21.42
CA VAL A 163 -7.00 5.74 20.86
C VAL A 163 -8.00 6.10 19.76
N THR A 164 -8.27 5.19 18.85
CA THR A 164 -9.12 5.40 17.66
C THR A 164 -9.96 4.17 17.37
N ASP A 165 -11.13 4.35 16.76
CA ASP A 165 -11.84 3.24 16.14
C ASP A 165 -11.17 2.87 14.83
N LEU A 166 -11.23 1.59 14.45
CA LEU A 166 -10.47 1.03 13.33
C LEU A 166 -11.43 0.47 12.28
N VAL A 167 -11.25 0.82 11.02
CA VAL A 167 -12.03 0.33 9.89
C VAL A 167 -11.07 -0.23 8.83
N PHE A 168 -10.95 -1.54 8.75
CA PHE A 168 -10.12 -2.23 7.77
C PHE A 168 -10.92 -2.44 6.49
N ILE A 169 -10.46 -1.87 5.39
CA ILE A 169 -11.14 -1.86 4.10
C ILE A 169 -10.39 -2.80 3.14
N ASP A 170 -11.10 -3.74 2.55
CA ASP A 170 -10.57 -4.50 1.42
C ASP A 170 -10.98 -3.79 0.12
N PRO A 171 -10.06 -3.19 -0.64
CA PRO A 171 -10.37 -2.61 -1.94
C PRO A 171 -11.01 -3.61 -2.90
N VAL A 172 -11.77 -3.13 -3.88
CA VAL A 172 -12.52 -4.00 -4.80
C VAL A 172 -11.59 -5.03 -5.47
N SER A 173 -12.03 -6.28 -5.51
CA SER A 173 -11.30 -7.48 -5.97
C SER A 173 -10.24 -8.01 -5.02
N THR A 174 -10.10 -7.46 -3.82
CA THR A 174 -9.26 -8.01 -2.75
C THR A 174 -10.12 -8.55 -1.60
N GLY A 175 -9.56 -9.33 -0.70
CA GLY A 175 -10.29 -9.93 0.40
C GLY A 175 -11.59 -10.60 -0.06
N TYR A 176 -12.70 -10.23 0.53
CA TYR A 176 -14.04 -10.65 0.09
C TYR A 176 -14.76 -9.61 -0.79
N SER A 177 -14.12 -8.50 -1.13
CA SER A 177 -14.70 -7.45 -1.99
C SER A 177 -14.76 -7.89 -3.45
N ARG A 178 -15.90 -7.64 -4.10
CA ARG A 178 -16.09 -8.01 -5.52
C ARG A 178 -16.90 -6.94 -6.25
N PRO A 179 -16.68 -6.74 -7.56
CA PRO A 179 -17.66 -6.06 -8.41
C PRO A 179 -19.01 -6.76 -8.31
N THR A 180 -20.10 -6.01 -8.44
CA THR A 180 -21.44 -6.58 -8.58
C THR A 180 -21.53 -7.39 -9.86
N GLU A 181 -22.30 -8.45 -9.87
CA GLU A 181 -22.49 -9.29 -11.05
C GLU A 181 -22.91 -8.46 -12.28
N GLY A 182 -22.23 -8.65 -13.38
CA GLY A 182 -22.43 -7.89 -14.62
C GLY A 182 -21.69 -6.54 -14.70
N GLU A 183 -21.02 -6.10 -13.61
CA GLU A 183 -20.20 -4.90 -13.64
C GLU A 183 -18.73 -5.24 -13.98
N GLY A 184 -18.13 -4.44 -14.90
CA GLY A 184 -16.74 -4.62 -15.31
C GLY A 184 -15.75 -4.28 -14.19
N LYS A 185 -14.76 -5.14 -13.95
CA LYS A 185 -13.75 -4.95 -12.90
C LYS A 185 -12.81 -3.76 -13.16
N GLU A 186 -12.63 -3.37 -14.42
CA GLU A 186 -11.80 -2.24 -14.86
C GLU A 186 -12.27 -0.90 -14.30
N GLN A 187 -13.53 -0.80 -13.84
CA GLN A 187 -14.06 0.38 -13.16
C GLN A 187 -13.41 0.65 -11.81
N PHE A 188 -12.65 -0.32 -11.28
CA PHE A 188 -12.04 -0.28 -9.94
C PHE A 188 -10.52 -0.48 -9.96
N HIS A 189 -9.96 -0.94 -11.09
CA HIS A 189 -8.56 -1.35 -11.20
C HIS A 189 -7.69 -0.27 -11.83
N GLY A 190 -7.43 0.77 -11.08
CA GLY A 190 -6.58 1.87 -11.48
C GLY A 190 -6.41 2.88 -10.34
N TYR A 191 -5.46 3.80 -10.48
CA TYR A 191 -5.20 4.79 -9.43
C TYR A 191 -6.42 5.66 -9.13
N GLU A 192 -7.06 6.24 -10.16
CA GLU A 192 -8.22 7.11 -9.98
C GLU A 192 -9.47 6.32 -9.60
N GLU A 193 -9.63 5.14 -10.18
CA GLU A 193 -10.72 4.21 -9.91
C GLU A 193 -10.69 3.71 -8.46
N ASP A 194 -9.50 3.43 -7.94
CA ASP A 194 -9.24 3.03 -6.56
C ASP A 194 -9.55 4.16 -5.57
N LEU A 195 -9.05 5.38 -5.85
CA LEU A 195 -9.37 6.54 -5.01
C LEU A 195 -10.87 6.83 -4.96
N ARG A 196 -11.57 6.69 -6.09
CA ARG A 196 -13.01 6.87 -6.18
C ARG A 196 -13.76 5.83 -5.35
N SER A 197 -13.45 4.55 -5.49
CA SER A 197 -14.16 3.47 -4.80
C SER A 197 -13.87 3.47 -3.29
N VAL A 198 -12.61 3.62 -2.88
CA VAL A 198 -12.25 3.69 -1.46
C VAL A 198 -12.74 5.00 -0.82
N GLY A 199 -12.66 6.13 -1.55
CA GLY A 199 -13.19 7.42 -1.09
C GLY A 199 -14.72 7.38 -0.91
N GLN A 200 -15.45 6.77 -1.84
CA GLN A 200 -16.90 6.55 -1.71
C GLN A 200 -17.20 5.66 -0.49
N PHE A 201 -16.45 4.57 -0.30
CA PHE A 201 -16.61 3.73 0.89
C PHE A 201 -16.45 4.54 2.18
N ILE A 202 -15.41 5.37 2.29
CA ILE A 202 -15.16 6.19 3.48
C ILE A 202 -16.32 7.15 3.73
N HIS A 203 -16.83 7.82 2.68
CA HIS A 203 -17.98 8.71 2.77
C HIS A 203 -19.24 7.96 3.24
N ASP A 204 -19.58 6.84 2.60
CA ASP A 204 -20.81 6.09 2.85
C ASP A 204 -20.78 5.41 4.22
N TRP A 205 -19.60 4.88 4.63
CA TRP A 205 -19.40 4.34 5.98
C TRP A 205 -19.56 5.42 7.05
N THR A 206 -18.93 6.58 6.84
CA THR A 206 -19.02 7.74 7.76
C THR A 206 -20.47 8.18 7.95
N THR A 207 -21.24 8.19 6.87
CA THR A 207 -22.67 8.54 6.88
C THR A 207 -23.49 7.47 7.59
N LYS A 208 -23.33 6.21 7.23
CA LYS A 208 -24.08 5.08 7.78
C LYS A 208 -23.89 4.93 9.28
N TYR A 209 -22.65 5.09 9.76
CA TYR A 209 -22.29 4.95 11.18
C TYR A 209 -22.28 6.28 11.95
N GLN A 210 -22.79 7.38 11.35
CA GLN A 210 -22.94 8.70 11.97
C GLN A 210 -21.62 9.28 12.53
N ARG A 211 -20.54 9.19 11.74
CA ARG A 211 -19.18 9.58 12.18
C ARG A 211 -18.67 10.88 11.53
N TRP A 212 -19.60 11.75 11.06
CA TRP A 212 -19.21 13.01 10.41
C TRP A 212 -18.42 13.97 11.30
N LEU A 213 -18.70 13.99 12.60
CA LEU A 213 -17.99 14.85 13.57
C LEU A 213 -16.75 14.19 14.17
N SER A 214 -16.47 12.92 13.86
CA SER A 214 -15.25 12.24 14.30
C SER A 214 -14.02 12.85 13.64
N PRO A 215 -12.90 13.05 14.37
CA PRO A 215 -11.59 13.21 13.75
C PRO A 215 -11.29 12.02 12.85
N LYS A 216 -10.92 12.28 11.58
CA LYS A 216 -10.77 11.25 10.55
C LYS A 216 -9.32 11.07 10.17
N PHE A 217 -8.91 9.80 10.10
CA PHE A 217 -7.57 9.38 9.72
C PHE A 217 -7.64 8.34 8.62
N VAL A 218 -6.65 8.36 7.74
CA VAL A 218 -6.34 7.24 6.83
C VAL A 218 -5.00 6.63 7.21
N LEU A 219 -4.91 5.30 7.15
CA LEU A 219 -3.67 4.58 7.40
C LEU A 219 -3.42 3.59 6.28
N GLY A 220 -2.35 3.82 5.52
CA GLY A 220 -2.01 3.03 4.33
C GLY A 220 -0.60 2.47 4.38
N GLU A 221 -0.44 1.19 3.98
CA GLU A 221 0.86 0.54 3.88
C GLU A 221 1.23 0.28 2.42
N SER A 222 2.52 0.41 2.10
CA SER A 222 3.06 0.09 0.77
C SER A 222 2.45 0.98 -0.33
N TYR A 223 1.85 0.43 -1.39
CA TYR A 223 1.00 1.17 -2.34
C TYR A 223 -0.12 1.96 -1.63
N GLY A 224 -0.53 1.53 -0.42
CA GLY A 224 -1.45 2.29 0.43
C GLY A 224 -0.95 3.70 0.77
N GLY A 225 0.34 3.99 0.66
CA GLY A 225 0.91 5.33 0.77
C GLY A 225 0.45 6.25 -0.37
N VAL A 226 0.52 5.77 -1.62
CA VAL A 226 -0.03 6.49 -2.80
C VAL A 226 -1.55 6.68 -2.64
N ARG A 227 -2.26 5.65 -2.15
CA ARG A 227 -3.70 5.74 -1.87
C ARG A 227 -4.00 6.77 -0.77
N ALA A 228 -3.28 6.75 0.35
CA ALA A 228 -3.49 7.70 1.44
C ALA A 228 -3.22 9.15 1.02
N ALA A 229 -2.12 9.39 0.30
CA ALA A 229 -1.78 10.70 -0.27
C ALA A 229 -2.83 11.18 -1.28
N GLY A 230 -3.31 10.27 -2.15
CA GLY A 230 -4.37 10.56 -3.11
C GLY A 230 -5.72 10.83 -2.46
N LEU A 231 -6.10 10.03 -1.44
CA LEU A 231 -7.36 10.18 -0.71
C LEU A 231 -7.40 11.49 0.09
N ALA A 232 -6.26 11.98 0.61
CA ALA A 232 -6.21 13.27 1.30
C ALA A 232 -6.74 14.41 0.43
N GLY A 233 -6.37 14.45 -0.86
CA GLY A 233 -6.94 15.41 -1.82
C GLY A 233 -8.33 15.02 -2.31
N TYR A 234 -8.55 13.74 -2.66
CA TYR A 234 -9.81 13.29 -3.24
C TYR A 234 -11.02 13.50 -2.30
N LEU A 235 -10.88 13.17 -1.02
CA LEU A 235 -11.94 13.36 -0.01
C LEU A 235 -12.26 14.84 0.20
N GLN A 236 -11.22 15.69 0.20
CA GLN A 236 -11.33 17.13 0.33
C GLN A 236 -12.05 17.75 -0.89
N ASP A 237 -11.60 17.41 -2.11
CA ASP A 237 -12.14 17.98 -3.35
C ASP A 237 -13.54 17.46 -3.69
N ARG A 238 -13.82 16.17 -3.44
CA ARG A 238 -15.06 15.51 -3.86
C ARG A 238 -16.18 15.60 -2.83
N TYR A 239 -15.83 15.49 -1.54
CA TYR A 239 -16.80 15.37 -0.45
C TYR A 239 -16.69 16.48 0.59
N TYR A 240 -15.77 17.43 0.43
CA TYR A 240 -15.44 18.44 1.43
C TYR A 240 -15.16 17.82 2.81
N MET A 241 -14.57 16.63 2.78
CA MET A 241 -14.24 15.84 3.97
C MET A 241 -12.77 16.04 4.31
N GLU A 242 -12.52 16.79 5.38
CA GLU A 242 -11.18 17.06 5.88
C GLU A 242 -10.67 15.89 6.73
N LEU A 243 -9.42 15.50 6.51
CA LEU A 243 -8.71 14.55 7.36
C LEU A 243 -7.93 15.30 8.44
N ASN A 244 -7.92 14.75 9.65
CA ASN A 244 -7.03 15.17 10.72
C ASN A 244 -5.61 14.63 10.53
N GLY A 245 -5.50 13.44 9.93
CA GLY A 245 -4.20 12.84 9.70
C GLY A 245 -4.16 11.74 8.66
N ALA A 246 -2.95 11.52 8.14
CA ALA A 246 -2.60 10.39 7.31
C ALA A 246 -1.38 9.66 7.92
N VAL A 247 -1.47 8.35 8.09
CA VAL A 247 -0.35 7.50 8.50
C VAL A 247 0.08 6.66 7.29
N ILE A 248 1.34 6.71 6.96
CA ILE A 248 1.94 5.98 5.84
C ILE A 248 2.99 5.03 6.39
N VAL A 249 2.69 3.74 6.37
CA VAL A 249 3.57 2.67 6.87
C VAL A 249 4.29 2.06 5.68
N SER A 250 5.64 2.09 5.68
CA SER A 250 6.45 1.52 4.61
C SER A 250 5.89 1.86 3.23
N GLY A 251 5.54 3.12 3.02
CA GLY A 251 4.78 3.55 1.86
C GLY A 251 5.64 4.01 0.70
N VAL A 252 5.01 4.12 -0.46
CA VAL A 252 5.52 4.84 -1.63
C VAL A 252 4.53 5.95 -1.99
N ILE A 253 5.02 7.12 -2.35
CA ILE A 253 4.22 8.25 -2.87
C ILE A 253 4.67 8.61 -4.28
N ASN A 254 5.97 8.48 -4.57
CA ASN A 254 6.59 8.71 -5.88
C ASN A 254 7.33 7.45 -6.35
N PHE A 255 6.89 6.83 -7.44
CA PHE A 255 7.48 5.58 -7.96
C PHE A 255 8.82 5.78 -8.66
N GLN A 256 9.21 7.01 -8.99
CA GLN A 256 10.54 7.27 -9.53
C GLN A 256 11.63 6.77 -8.58
N THR A 257 11.41 6.86 -7.26
CA THR A 257 12.37 6.43 -6.24
C THR A 257 12.58 4.92 -6.16
N LEU A 258 11.72 4.12 -6.82
CA LEU A 258 11.72 2.65 -6.74
C LEU A 258 11.96 1.94 -8.07
N ARG A 259 11.92 2.67 -9.20
CA ARG A 259 11.99 2.07 -10.53
C ARG A 259 13.41 2.11 -11.07
N PHE A 260 14.18 1.04 -10.81
CA PHE A 260 15.52 0.85 -11.38
C PHE A 260 15.48 0.85 -12.92
N GLY A 261 16.47 1.46 -13.54
CA GLY A 261 16.59 1.51 -15.00
C GLY A 261 17.79 2.31 -15.44
N GLY A 262 18.22 2.11 -16.69
CA GLY A 262 19.43 2.74 -17.24
C GLY A 262 19.40 4.27 -17.31
N SER A 263 18.22 4.88 -17.28
CA SER A 263 18.02 6.34 -17.31
C SER A 263 17.50 6.93 -16.00
N ASN A 264 17.33 6.12 -14.96
CA ASN A 264 16.89 6.54 -13.64
C ASN A 264 17.87 6.07 -12.57
N ASP A 265 18.73 6.97 -12.13
CA ASP A 265 19.71 6.69 -11.10
C ASP A 265 19.19 6.85 -9.67
N LEU A 266 18.02 7.45 -9.49
CA LEU A 266 17.45 7.77 -8.17
C LEU A 266 17.26 6.53 -7.27
N PRO A 267 16.77 5.37 -7.74
CA PRO A 267 16.64 4.19 -6.88
C PRO A 267 17.98 3.68 -6.34
N TYR A 268 19.04 3.71 -7.15
CA TYR A 268 20.37 3.28 -6.66
C TYR A 268 20.84 4.13 -5.48
N ILE A 269 20.53 5.43 -5.50
CA ILE A 269 20.84 6.36 -4.42
C ILE A 269 19.96 6.08 -3.20
N THR A 270 18.65 5.95 -3.40
CA THR A 270 17.68 5.84 -2.31
C THR A 270 17.68 4.48 -1.61
N PHE A 271 18.13 3.41 -2.26
CA PHE A 271 18.24 2.07 -1.65
C PHE A 271 19.53 1.89 -0.86
N LEU A 272 20.58 2.66 -1.15
CA LEU A 272 21.90 2.46 -0.54
C LEU A 272 21.89 2.45 1.01
N PRO A 273 21.21 3.36 1.73
CA PRO A 273 21.19 3.31 3.18
C PRO A 273 20.54 2.03 3.72
N THR A 274 19.51 1.50 3.05
CA THR A 274 18.89 0.22 3.40
C THR A 274 19.83 -0.96 3.11
N TYR A 275 20.64 -0.90 2.04
CA TYR A 275 21.70 -1.90 1.80
C TYR A 275 22.73 -1.89 2.93
N ALA A 276 23.12 -0.72 3.41
CA ALA A 276 24.04 -0.59 4.53
C ALA A 276 23.47 -1.16 5.83
N ALA A 277 22.21 -0.88 6.15
CA ALA A 277 21.52 -1.47 7.28
C ALA A 277 21.46 -3.00 7.18
N THR A 278 21.11 -3.53 6.01
CA THR A 278 21.05 -4.96 5.74
C THR A 278 22.41 -5.64 5.89
N ALA A 279 23.46 -5.06 5.30
CA ALA A 279 24.82 -5.56 5.41
C ALA A 279 25.31 -5.53 6.87
N TRP A 280 24.94 -4.49 7.62
CA TRP A 280 25.20 -4.41 9.07
C TRP A 280 24.53 -5.54 9.83
N TYR A 281 23.24 -5.80 9.59
CA TYR A 281 22.50 -6.89 10.23
C TYR A 281 23.16 -8.26 9.99
N HIS A 282 23.54 -8.54 8.74
CA HIS A 282 24.16 -9.82 8.33
C HIS A 282 25.66 -9.92 8.62
N LYS A 283 26.23 -8.93 9.34
CA LYS A 283 27.66 -8.90 9.72
C LYS A 283 28.60 -8.92 8.50
N ALA A 284 28.21 -8.22 7.44
CA ALA A 284 28.97 -8.12 6.19
C ALA A 284 29.81 -6.82 6.07
N LEU A 285 29.73 -5.91 7.05
CA LEU A 285 30.49 -4.67 7.08
C LEU A 285 31.83 -4.84 7.82
N SER A 286 32.70 -3.84 7.69
CA SER A 286 33.98 -3.80 8.44
C SER A 286 33.75 -3.78 9.96
N PRO A 287 34.72 -4.25 10.77
CA PRO A 287 34.61 -4.22 12.24
C PRO A 287 34.31 -2.81 12.80
N GLU A 288 34.85 -1.77 12.19
CA GLU A 288 34.61 -0.36 12.55
C GLU A 288 33.11 0.01 12.44
N LEU A 289 32.46 -0.37 11.34
CA LEU A 289 31.03 -0.12 11.11
C LEU A 289 30.15 -1.06 11.92
N GLN A 290 30.57 -2.32 12.09
CA GLN A 290 29.83 -3.29 12.91
C GLN A 290 29.78 -2.90 14.39
N GLY A 291 30.74 -2.15 14.90
CA GLY A 291 30.78 -1.64 16.28
C GLY A 291 29.85 -0.46 16.54
N GLN A 292 29.23 0.09 15.50
CA GLN A 292 28.31 1.22 15.62
C GLN A 292 26.86 0.73 15.67
N SER A 293 25.91 1.60 16.10
CA SER A 293 24.49 1.33 15.97
C SER A 293 24.05 1.36 14.50
N VAL A 294 22.95 0.68 14.17
CA VAL A 294 22.41 0.68 12.80
C VAL A 294 22.03 2.09 12.35
N GLU A 295 21.50 2.91 13.24
CA GLU A 295 21.13 4.32 12.93
C GLU A 295 22.35 5.14 12.54
N ALA A 296 23.48 4.95 13.24
CA ALA A 296 24.72 5.67 12.93
C ALA A 296 25.29 5.24 11.56
N VAL A 297 25.22 3.96 11.23
CA VAL A 297 25.66 3.42 9.94
C VAL A 297 24.74 3.94 8.81
N VAL A 298 23.44 3.89 9.01
CA VAL A 298 22.43 4.38 8.05
C VAL A 298 22.66 5.87 7.75
N LYS A 299 22.83 6.71 8.78
CA LYS A 299 23.05 8.14 8.59
C LYS A 299 24.32 8.44 7.78
N GLN A 300 25.41 7.75 8.03
CA GLN A 300 26.64 7.90 7.25
C GLN A 300 26.45 7.43 5.81
N ALA A 301 25.69 6.35 5.60
CA ALA A 301 25.36 5.87 4.25
C ALA A 301 24.47 6.87 3.48
N GLU A 302 23.53 7.54 4.16
CA GLU A 302 22.71 8.63 3.60
C GLU A 302 23.58 9.82 3.15
N GLU A 303 24.57 10.21 3.94
CA GLU A 303 25.50 11.28 3.60
C GLU A 303 26.31 10.91 2.33
N PHE A 304 26.80 9.68 2.25
CA PHE A 304 27.49 9.21 1.03
C PHE A 304 26.55 9.13 -0.16
N ALA A 305 25.31 8.63 0.02
CA ALA A 305 24.30 8.52 -1.02
C ALA A 305 23.95 9.88 -1.62
N ASN A 306 23.64 10.88 -0.78
CA ASN A 306 23.31 12.24 -1.21
C ASN A 306 24.49 13.02 -1.79
N GLY A 307 25.70 12.65 -1.43
CA GLY A 307 26.92 13.36 -1.84
C GLY A 307 27.61 12.71 -3.03
N ARG A 308 28.73 12.04 -2.74
CA ARG A 308 29.64 11.47 -3.77
C ARG A 308 28.92 10.48 -4.68
N TYR A 309 28.09 9.60 -4.14
CA TYR A 309 27.46 8.55 -4.97
C TYR A 309 26.49 9.16 -6.00
N ALA A 310 25.62 10.06 -5.59
CA ALA A 310 24.72 10.77 -6.51
C ALA A 310 25.50 11.53 -7.60
N ALA A 311 26.54 12.28 -7.21
CA ALA A 311 27.38 13.01 -8.15
C ALA A 311 28.12 12.08 -9.14
N SER A 312 28.58 10.91 -8.68
CA SER A 312 29.24 9.92 -9.52
C SER A 312 28.27 9.29 -10.53
N LEU A 313 27.05 8.94 -10.10
CA LEU A 313 26.05 8.39 -11.01
C LEU A 313 25.63 9.40 -12.08
N LEU A 314 25.44 10.68 -11.70
CA LEU A 314 25.09 11.76 -12.63
C LEU A 314 26.15 11.98 -13.72
N LYS A 315 27.43 11.79 -13.42
CA LYS A 315 28.51 11.88 -14.42
C LYS A 315 28.47 10.74 -15.44
N GLY A 316 27.91 9.58 -15.10
CA GLY A 316 27.81 8.43 -16.00
C GLY A 316 29.16 8.03 -16.58
N THR A 317 29.27 7.97 -17.91
CA THR A 317 30.51 7.61 -18.61
C THR A 317 31.58 8.71 -18.60
N SER A 318 31.26 9.93 -18.17
CA SER A 318 32.27 11.01 -18.00
C SER A 318 32.98 10.97 -16.64
N LEU A 319 32.67 10.01 -15.79
CA LEU A 319 33.36 9.77 -14.52
C LEU A 319 34.81 9.31 -14.80
N SER A 320 35.80 9.97 -14.19
CA SER A 320 37.19 9.57 -14.39
C SER A 320 37.46 8.18 -13.79
N PRO A 321 38.47 7.44 -14.29
CA PRO A 321 38.83 6.13 -13.72
C PRO A 321 39.14 6.19 -12.22
N GLU A 322 39.77 7.28 -11.76
CA GLU A 322 40.09 7.50 -10.35
C GLU A 322 38.79 7.72 -9.51
N GLU A 323 37.92 8.63 -9.95
CA GLU A 323 36.63 8.87 -9.29
C GLU A 323 35.79 7.60 -9.24
N PHE A 324 35.76 6.82 -10.33
CA PHE A 324 35.09 5.54 -10.41
C PHE A 324 35.65 4.55 -9.37
N SER A 325 36.98 4.43 -9.29
CA SER A 325 37.66 3.55 -8.34
C SER A 325 37.30 3.91 -6.88
N ILE A 326 37.42 5.20 -6.52
CA ILE A 326 37.09 5.68 -5.18
C ILE A 326 35.61 5.43 -4.84
N THR A 327 34.71 5.66 -5.80
CA THR A 327 33.28 5.44 -5.58
C THR A 327 32.96 3.94 -5.42
N ALA A 328 33.63 3.07 -6.19
CA ALA A 328 33.51 1.63 -6.06
C ALA A 328 33.96 1.11 -4.68
N ASP A 329 35.08 1.65 -4.16
CA ASP A 329 35.59 1.32 -2.83
C ASP A 329 34.58 1.72 -1.73
N GLN A 330 34.02 2.93 -1.82
CA GLN A 330 33.01 3.40 -0.87
C GLN A 330 31.71 2.59 -0.98
N LEU A 331 31.25 2.30 -2.19
CA LEU A 331 30.02 1.51 -2.37
C LEU A 331 30.19 0.08 -1.83
N SER A 332 31.34 -0.56 -2.04
CA SER A 332 31.71 -1.84 -1.43
C SER A 332 31.70 -1.76 0.10
N LYS A 333 32.27 -0.69 0.68
CA LYS A 333 32.28 -0.45 2.13
C LYS A 333 30.87 -0.42 2.72
N TRP A 334 29.91 0.27 2.07
CA TRP A 334 28.54 0.44 2.59
C TRP A 334 27.62 -0.74 2.30
N THR A 335 27.84 -1.45 1.19
CA THR A 335 26.98 -2.56 0.79
C THR A 335 27.42 -3.92 1.32
N GLY A 336 28.67 -4.06 1.79
CA GLY A 336 29.26 -5.35 2.13
C GLY A 336 29.54 -6.25 0.92
N LEU A 337 29.28 -5.76 -0.31
CA LEU A 337 29.57 -6.48 -1.55
C LEU A 337 31.05 -6.38 -1.94
N SER A 338 31.55 -7.35 -2.68
CA SER A 338 32.91 -7.28 -3.18
C SER A 338 33.11 -6.09 -4.13
N ARG A 339 34.27 -5.46 -4.05
CA ARG A 339 34.68 -4.38 -4.97
C ARG A 339 34.58 -4.79 -6.43
N GLU A 340 34.95 -6.03 -6.73
CA GLU A 340 34.88 -6.58 -8.08
C GLU A 340 33.45 -6.61 -8.61
N PHE A 341 32.48 -7.06 -7.78
CA PHE A 341 31.06 -7.07 -8.13
C PHE A 341 30.55 -5.65 -8.40
N VAL A 342 30.86 -4.70 -7.52
CA VAL A 342 30.47 -3.30 -7.67
C VAL A 342 30.99 -2.68 -8.96
N ILE A 343 32.26 -2.97 -9.33
CA ILE A 343 32.87 -2.53 -10.58
C ILE A 343 32.13 -3.14 -11.79
N LYS A 344 31.88 -4.46 -11.76
CA LYS A 344 31.16 -5.16 -12.84
C LYS A 344 29.70 -4.66 -12.98
N ALA A 345 29.06 -4.30 -11.89
CA ALA A 345 27.75 -3.66 -11.87
C ALA A 345 27.78 -2.18 -12.28
N LYS A 346 28.98 -1.62 -12.62
CA LYS A 346 29.15 -0.21 -13.00
C LYS A 346 28.55 0.76 -11.98
N LEU A 347 28.77 0.48 -10.70
CA LEU A 347 28.25 1.21 -9.54
C LEU A 347 26.71 1.14 -9.37
N ARG A 348 25.97 0.40 -10.20
CA ARG A 348 24.51 0.32 -10.22
C ARG A 348 24.06 -1.08 -9.81
N VAL A 349 23.95 -1.28 -8.51
CA VAL A 349 23.46 -2.52 -7.92
C VAL A 349 21.97 -2.35 -7.60
N ASP A 350 21.11 -3.02 -8.35
CA ASP A 350 19.68 -3.05 -8.07
C ASP A 350 19.35 -4.00 -6.90
N MET A 351 18.10 -3.94 -6.45
CA MET A 351 17.63 -4.69 -5.29
C MET A 351 17.76 -6.21 -5.47
N ASP A 352 17.41 -6.75 -6.64
CA ASP A 352 17.44 -8.20 -6.87
C ASP A 352 18.88 -8.73 -6.85
N ARG A 353 19.79 -8.01 -7.49
CA ARG A 353 21.24 -8.31 -7.45
C ARG A 353 21.79 -8.21 -6.04
N PHE A 354 21.44 -7.17 -5.29
CA PHE A 354 21.87 -7.03 -3.90
C PHE A 354 21.37 -8.19 -3.05
N GLY A 355 20.08 -8.54 -3.18
CA GLY A 355 19.44 -9.63 -2.44
C GLY A 355 20.03 -11.01 -2.71
N LYS A 356 20.51 -11.23 -3.94
CA LYS A 356 21.18 -12.48 -4.34
C LYS A 356 22.66 -12.50 -3.94
N GLU A 357 23.37 -11.35 -4.03
CA GLU A 357 24.82 -11.30 -3.90
C GLU A 357 25.32 -11.25 -2.45
N LEU A 358 24.62 -10.52 -1.56
CA LEU A 358 25.13 -10.23 -0.22
C LEU A 358 25.54 -11.49 0.57
N LEU A 359 24.76 -12.54 0.50
CA LEU A 359 25.00 -13.80 1.21
C LEU A 359 25.35 -14.97 0.28
N ARG A 360 25.72 -14.71 -0.98
CA ARG A 360 26.02 -15.73 -1.98
C ARG A 360 27.11 -16.70 -1.50
N SER A 361 28.14 -16.22 -0.83
CA SER A 361 29.23 -17.07 -0.29
C SER A 361 28.75 -18.05 0.79
N LYS A 362 27.56 -17.84 1.34
CA LYS A 362 26.89 -18.71 2.32
C LYS A 362 25.78 -19.54 1.68
N SER A 363 25.61 -19.51 0.35
CA SER A 363 24.50 -20.11 -0.40
C SER A 363 23.13 -19.69 0.17
N ARG A 364 22.97 -18.37 0.37
CA ARG A 364 21.75 -17.76 0.92
C ARG A 364 21.36 -16.50 0.17
N THR A 365 20.06 -16.21 0.16
CA THR A 365 19.45 -14.99 -0.31
C THR A 365 18.79 -14.25 0.84
N ILE A 366 18.41 -12.98 0.65
CA ILE A 366 17.70 -12.19 1.67
C ILE A 366 16.29 -11.85 1.19
N GLY A 367 15.38 -11.59 2.14
CA GLY A 367 14.00 -11.21 1.85
C GLY A 367 13.89 -9.77 1.32
N ARG A 368 12.87 -9.54 0.49
CA ARG A 368 12.55 -8.22 -0.05
C ARG A 368 11.72 -7.37 0.91
N PHE A 369 10.70 -7.95 1.52
CA PHE A 369 9.88 -7.23 2.51
C PHE A 369 10.63 -7.02 3.83
N ASP A 370 11.50 -7.94 4.19
CA ASP A 370 12.37 -7.79 5.34
C ASP A 370 13.68 -8.50 5.06
N SER A 371 14.72 -7.73 4.86
CA SER A 371 16.04 -8.23 4.47
C SER A 371 16.78 -8.97 5.58
N ARG A 372 16.21 -9.07 6.78
CA ARG A 372 16.72 -9.93 7.87
C ARG A 372 16.39 -11.40 7.63
N TYR A 373 15.26 -11.69 6.93
CA TYR A 373 14.89 -13.07 6.57
C TYR A 373 15.83 -13.62 5.52
N VAL A 374 16.16 -14.90 5.65
CA VAL A 374 17.13 -15.59 4.81
C VAL A 374 16.45 -16.72 4.03
N GLY A 375 16.71 -16.77 2.71
CA GLY A 375 16.21 -17.79 1.79
C GLY A 375 17.28 -18.74 1.29
N ILE A 376 16.82 -19.82 0.66
CA ILE A 376 17.65 -20.83 -0.01
C ILE A 376 17.13 -20.97 -1.43
N ASP A 377 17.98 -20.67 -2.42
CA ASP A 377 17.69 -20.95 -3.83
C ASP A 377 18.22 -22.32 -4.24
N ARG A 378 17.77 -22.79 -5.40
CA ARG A 378 18.26 -24.04 -5.99
C ARG A 378 19.78 -24.00 -6.26
N ASP A 379 20.30 -22.85 -6.67
CA ASP A 379 21.72 -22.63 -6.95
C ASP A 379 22.14 -21.19 -6.65
N ASP A 380 23.45 -20.96 -6.58
CA ASP A 380 24.04 -19.66 -6.26
C ASP A 380 24.29 -18.79 -7.51
N ALA A 381 24.02 -19.28 -8.71
CA ALA A 381 24.21 -18.54 -9.96
C ALA A 381 23.07 -17.54 -10.21
N GLY A 382 23.26 -16.67 -11.20
CA GLY A 382 22.26 -15.71 -11.62
C GLY A 382 22.22 -14.42 -10.79
N ASP A 383 21.36 -13.50 -11.23
CA ASP A 383 21.27 -12.13 -10.71
C ASP A 383 20.07 -11.92 -9.75
N GLY A 384 19.15 -12.87 -9.68
CA GLY A 384 17.95 -12.78 -8.83
C GLY A 384 17.73 -14.05 -8.00
N TYR A 385 16.82 -13.97 -7.04
CA TYR A 385 16.40 -15.08 -6.18
C TYR A 385 15.07 -15.68 -6.67
N GLU A 386 14.85 -16.96 -6.38
CA GLU A 386 13.66 -17.70 -6.86
C GLU A 386 12.37 -17.27 -6.15
N TYR A 387 12.46 -16.82 -4.89
CA TYR A 387 11.31 -16.39 -4.09
C TYR A 387 11.73 -15.40 -3.01
N ASP A 388 10.78 -14.61 -2.54
CA ASP A 388 11.00 -13.72 -1.40
C ASP A 388 10.86 -14.50 -0.09
N ALA A 389 11.97 -14.68 0.63
CA ALA A 389 12.02 -15.41 1.91
C ALA A 389 11.11 -14.79 2.97
N SER A 390 11.04 -13.46 3.02
CA SER A 390 10.18 -12.73 3.95
C SER A 390 8.70 -12.88 3.59
N GLY A 391 8.37 -12.85 2.28
CA GLY A 391 7.03 -13.14 1.80
C GLY A 391 6.57 -14.55 2.17
N ALA A 392 7.40 -15.55 1.92
CA ALA A 392 7.11 -16.95 2.26
C ALA A 392 6.85 -17.13 3.77
N ALA A 393 7.52 -16.36 4.63
CA ALA A 393 7.35 -16.44 6.08
C ALA A 393 6.00 -15.91 6.58
N ILE A 394 5.37 -14.98 5.85
CA ILE A 394 4.15 -14.27 6.32
C ILE A 394 2.85 -14.78 5.69
N PHE A 395 2.85 -15.21 4.41
CA PHE A 395 1.61 -15.56 3.71
C PHE A 395 0.81 -16.67 4.40
N GLY A 396 1.46 -17.76 4.81
CA GLY A 396 0.80 -18.89 5.48
C GLY A 396 0.15 -18.50 6.81
N PRO A 397 0.89 -17.88 7.74
CA PRO A 397 0.35 -17.42 9.02
C PRO A 397 -0.88 -16.52 8.88
N PHE A 398 -0.80 -15.46 8.05
CA PHE A 398 -1.92 -14.53 7.87
C PHE A 398 -3.13 -15.18 7.20
N THR A 399 -2.93 -16.02 6.19
CA THR A 399 -4.02 -16.72 5.51
C THR A 399 -4.77 -17.65 6.47
N ALA A 400 -4.05 -18.49 7.20
CA ALA A 400 -4.68 -19.47 8.07
C ALA A 400 -5.41 -18.81 9.24
N THR A 401 -4.75 -17.85 9.91
CA THR A 401 -5.33 -17.21 11.09
C THR A 401 -6.49 -16.30 10.75
N PHE A 402 -6.45 -15.59 9.62
CA PHE A 402 -7.58 -14.77 9.18
C PHE A 402 -8.81 -15.62 8.88
N ASN A 403 -8.66 -16.71 8.12
CA ASN A 403 -9.79 -17.58 7.78
C ASN A 403 -10.42 -18.26 8.99
N ASP A 404 -9.65 -18.55 10.02
CA ASP A 404 -10.19 -19.07 11.29
C ASP A 404 -10.91 -17.96 12.05
N TYR A 405 -10.25 -16.80 12.25
CA TYR A 405 -10.74 -15.67 13.03
C TYR A 405 -12.05 -15.08 12.49
N VAL A 406 -12.11 -14.84 11.19
CA VAL A 406 -13.29 -14.22 10.57
C VAL A 406 -14.54 -15.10 10.71
N ARG A 407 -14.38 -16.44 10.74
CA ARG A 407 -15.48 -17.38 10.87
C ARG A 407 -15.87 -17.69 12.31
N ARG A 408 -14.88 -17.85 13.21
CA ARG A 408 -15.13 -18.28 14.59
C ARG A 408 -15.41 -17.12 15.54
N ASP A 409 -14.58 -16.07 15.47
CA ASP A 409 -14.64 -14.96 16.42
C ASP A 409 -15.57 -13.85 15.90
N LEU A 410 -15.52 -13.54 14.60
CA LEU A 410 -16.36 -12.52 13.98
C LEU A 410 -17.68 -13.08 13.39
N GLU A 411 -17.86 -14.40 13.42
CA GLU A 411 -19.05 -15.14 12.97
C GLU A 411 -19.48 -14.84 11.52
N TYR A 412 -18.58 -14.22 10.73
CA TYR A 412 -18.84 -13.90 9.34
C TYR A 412 -18.51 -15.08 8.43
N LYS A 413 -19.52 -15.62 7.75
CA LYS A 413 -19.42 -16.81 6.87
C LYS A 413 -19.46 -16.39 5.41
N GLU A 414 -18.40 -16.67 4.69
CA GLU A 414 -18.24 -16.44 3.25
C GLU A 414 -17.47 -17.62 2.66
N ASP A 415 -18.00 -18.26 1.61
CA ASP A 415 -17.38 -19.44 1.00
C ASP A 415 -16.40 -19.10 -0.11
N ARG A 416 -16.42 -17.85 -0.60
CA ARG A 416 -15.41 -17.37 -1.56
C ARG A 416 -14.03 -17.33 -0.93
N VAL A 417 -13.00 -17.47 -1.78
CA VAL A 417 -11.61 -17.29 -1.36
C VAL A 417 -11.41 -15.85 -0.88
N TYR A 418 -10.79 -15.71 0.29
CA TYR A 418 -10.28 -14.43 0.77
C TYR A 418 -8.96 -14.11 0.05
N GLU A 419 -9.00 -13.16 -0.87
CA GLU A 419 -7.86 -12.76 -1.69
C GLU A 419 -6.89 -11.90 -0.87
N ILE A 420 -5.92 -12.54 -0.24
CA ILE A 420 -4.96 -11.86 0.66
C ILE A 420 -4.01 -10.92 -0.10
N LEU A 421 -3.49 -11.40 -1.23
CA LEU A 421 -2.76 -10.63 -2.24
C LEU A 421 -2.98 -11.29 -3.59
N THR A 422 -3.55 -10.55 -4.54
CA THR A 422 -4.01 -11.14 -5.80
C THR A 422 -3.55 -10.38 -7.04
N GLY A 423 -3.31 -11.11 -8.13
CA GLY A 423 -3.11 -10.55 -9.46
C GLY A 423 -4.42 -10.22 -10.21
N ASN A 424 -5.59 -10.55 -9.65
CA ASN A 424 -6.90 -10.35 -10.31
C ASN A 424 -7.22 -8.87 -10.59
N VAL A 425 -6.52 -7.97 -9.93
CA VAL A 425 -6.61 -6.51 -10.16
C VAL A 425 -5.85 -6.05 -11.40
N GLN A 426 -5.13 -6.94 -12.08
CA GLN A 426 -4.38 -6.59 -13.29
C GLN A 426 -5.27 -6.71 -14.55
N PRO A 427 -5.03 -5.85 -15.58
CA PRO A 427 -4.06 -4.76 -15.59
C PRO A 427 -4.52 -3.58 -14.71
N TRP A 428 -3.60 -3.03 -13.91
CA TRP A 428 -3.86 -1.84 -13.10
C TRP A 428 -3.60 -0.57 -13.89
N SER A 429 -4.58 0.32 -14.00
CA SER A 429 -4.49 1.54 -14.79
C SER A 429 -3.74 2.65 -14.07
N TYR A 430 -2.70 3.15 -14.71
CA TYR A 430 -1.99 4.37 -14.32
C TYR A 430 -2.18 5.49 -15.36
N ARG A 431 -3.30 5.50 -16.08
CA ARG A 431 -3.57 6.43 -17.19
C ARG A 431 -3.34 7.90 -16.82
N ARG A 432 -3.68 8.31 -15.59
CA ARG A 432 -3.40 9.66 -15.08
C ARG A 432 -1.92 10.04 -15.18
N PHE A 433 -1.04 9.07 -15.12
CA PHE A 433 0.43 9.26 -15.12
C PHE A 433 1.08 8.80 -16.43
N GLU A 434 0.31 8.71 -17.52
CA GLU A 434 0.86 8.32 -18.83
C GLU A 434 2.04 9.22 -19.22
N GLY A 435 3.16 8.61 -19.62
CA GLY A 435 4.40 9.32 -19.98
C GLY A 435 5.23 9.82 -18.78
N ARG A 436 4.86 9.51 -17.53
CA ARG A 436 5.61 9.89 -16.32
C ARG A 436 5.50 8.81 -15.23
N TYR A 437 6.29 8.93 -14.18
CA TYR A 437 6.15 8.07 -13.01
C TYR A 437 4.85 8.38 -12.24
N VAL A 438 4.32 7.37 -11.55
CA VAL A 438 3.22 7.56 -10.58
C VAL A 438 3.73 8.43 -9.45
N ASP A 439 3.05 9.54 -9.21
CA ASP A 439 3.46 10.54 -8.24
C ASP A 439 2.24 11.25 -7.63
N ALA A 440 1.98 11.03 -6.35
CA ALA A 440 0.92 11.66 -5.59
C ALA A 440 1.43 12.80 -4.68
N THR A 441 2.70 13.22 -4.82
CA THR A 441 3.31 14.25 -3.97
C THR A 441 2.59 15.58 -4.06
N ASP A 442 2.27 16.05 -5.27
CA ASP A 442 1.55 17.32 -5.46
C ASP A 442 0.13 17.27 -4.89
N THR A 443 -0.54 16.13 -4.97
CA THR A 443 -1.87 15.94 -4.35
C THR A 443 -1.79 16.07 -2.83
N LEU A 444 -0.83 15.39 -2.20
CA LEU A 444 -0.61 15.49 -0.75
C LEU A 444 -0.23 16.91 -0.33
N ARG A 445 0.71 17.55 -1.06
CA ARG A 445 1.11 18.94 -0.81
C ARG A 445 -0.08 19.89 -0.85
N LYS A 446 -0.93 19.79 -1.87
CA LYS A 446 -2.14 20.63 -2.02
C LYS A 446 -3.11 20.39 -0.87
N ALA A 447 -3.36 19.14 -0.50
CA ALA A 447 -4.23 18.79 0.62
C ALA A 447 -3.72 19.39 1.94
N MET A 448 -2.41 19.29 2.22
CA MET A 448 -1.78 19.89 3.40
C MET A 448 -1.79 21.42 3.37
N THR A 449 -1.75 22.03 2.19
CA THR A 449 -1.81 23.49 2.03
C THR A 449 -3.23 24.00 2.25
N ALA A 450 -4.23 23.32 1.71
CA ALA A 450 -5.64 23.70 1.89
C ALA A 450 -6.13 23.41 3.32
N ASN A 451 -5.65 22.31 3.92
CA ASN A 451 -5.88 21.98 5.32
C ASN A 451 -4.56 22.03 6.13
N PRO A 452 -4.18 23.18 6.70
CA PRO A 452 -2.94 23.31 7.45
C PRO A 452 -2.93 22.55 8.79
N TYR A 453 -4.03 21.91 9.15
CA TYR A 453 -4.15 21.04 10.33
C TYR A 453 -3.89 19.55 10.00
N LEU A 454 -3.86 19.19 8.72
CA LEU A 454 -3.56 17.84 8.29
C LEU A 454 -2.14 17.46 8.70
N LYS A 455 -2.01 16.44 9.54
CA LYS A 455 -0.71 15.87 9.94
C LYS A 455 -0.44 14.56 9.21
N VAL A 456 0.83 14.33 8.88
CA VAL A 456 1.26 13.11 8.20
C VAL A 456 2.34 12.42 9.02
N PHE A 457 2.11 11.16 9.37
CA PHE A 457 3.10 10.31 10.04
C PHE A 457 3.65 9.27 9.06
N LEU A 458 4.96 9.17 8.99
CA LEU A 458 5.70 8.32 8.06
C LEU A 458 6.50 7.29 8.86
N ALA A 459 6.03 6.03 8.88
CA ALA A 459 6.69 4.92 9.54
C ALA A 459 7.53 4.13 8.54
N CYS A 460 8.83 4.00 8.75
CA CYS A 460 9.77 3.38 7.83
C CYS A 460 10.66 2.34 8.52
N GLY A 461 10.80 1.16 7.93
CA GLY A 461 11.72 0.14 8.38
C GLY A 461 13.11 0.27 7.74
N TYR A 462 14.19 0.07 8.52
CA TYR A 462 15.56 0.11 8.01
C TYR A 462 15.89 -1.05 7.07
N TYR A 463 15.19 -2.19 7.20
CA TYR A 463 15.44 -3.42 6.46
C TYR A 463 14.44 -3.67 5.33
N ASP A 464 13.68 -2.62 4.94
CA ASP A 464 12.66 -2.68 3.89
C ASP A 464 13.27 -2.45 2.51
N LEU A 465 13.40 -3.50 1.71
CA LEU A 465 13.84 -3.42 0.32
C LEU A 465 12.69 -3.22 -0.67
N ALA A 466 11.43 -3.22 -0.21
CA ALA A 466 10.28 -2.94 -1.06
C ALA A 466 10.05 -1.43 -1.21
N THR A 467 10.16 -0.68 -0.10
CA THR A 467 9.94 0.77 -0.04
C THR A 467 10.92 1.39 0.97
N PRO A 468 12.21 1.55 0.59
CA PRO A 468 13.25 1.94 1.52
C PRO A 468 13.00 3.32 2.14
N HIS A 469 13.35 3.47 3.40
CA HIS A 469 13.11 4.70 4.18
C HIS A 469 13.66 5.96 3.51
N PHE A 470 14.81 5.86 2.87
CA PHE A 470 15.47 7.00 2.24
C PHE A 470 14.75 7.45 0.94
N ALA A 471 14.03 6.55 0.26
CA ALA A 471 13.11 6.89 -0.83
C ALA A 471 11.94 7.76 -0.32
N MET A 472 11.42 7.46 0.88
CA MET A 472 10.39 8.26 1.51
C MET A 472 10.92 9.63 1.94
N LEU A 473 12.11 9.70 2.55
CA LEU A 473 12.76 10.97 2.89
C LEU A 473 13.01 11.83 1.65
N ASN A 474 13.52 11.23 0.57
CA ASN A 474 13.69 11.94 -0.70
C ASN A 474 12.35 12.50 -1.20
N THR A 475 11.30 11.68 -1.22
CA THR A 475 9.97 12.08 -1.66
C THR A 475 9.42 13.25 -0.85
N THR A 476 9.48 13.18 0.49
CA THR A 476 8.93 14.20 1.37
C THR A 476 9.73 15.50 1.36
N ASN A 477 11.05 15.44 1.18
CA ASN A 477 11.89 16.61 0.98
C ASN A 477 11.55 17.36 -0.33
N HIS A 478 10.96 16.67 -1.32
CA HIS A 478 10.52 17.24 -2.59
C HIS A 478 9.03 17.61 -2.62
N LEU A 479 8.30 17.52 -1.49
CA LEU A 479 6.95 18.07 -1.39
C LEU A 479 6.91 19.60 -1.54
N MET A 480 8.03 20.27 -1.31
CA MET A 480 8.14 21.76 -1.36
C MET A 480 7.05 22.44 -0.52
N LEU A 481 6.79 21.90 0.67
CA LEU A 481 5.86 22.49 1.62
C LEU A 481 6.38 23.85 2.09
N GLU A 482 5.44 24.75 2.33
CA GLU A 482 5.71 25.99 3.04
C GLU A 482 6.35 25.66 4.41
N PRO A 483 7.37 26.42 4.87
CA PRO A 483 8.16 26.06 6.06
C PRO A 483 7.34 25.77 7.33
N THR A 484 6.23 26.49 7.58
CA THR A 484 5.39 26.28 8.77
C THR A 484 4.63 24.95 8.72
N LEU A 485 4.34 24.44 7.51
CA LEU A 485 3.65 23.15 7.31
C LEU A 485 4.59 21.95 7.45
N LYS A 486 5.92 22.15 7.38
CA LYS A 486 6.89 21.06 7.55
C LYS A 486 6.77 20.37 8.92
N ALA A 487 6.39 21.10 9.96
CA ALA A 487 6.16 20.54 11.29
C ALA A 487 4.98 19.55 11.36
N ASN A 488 4.14 19.50 10.31
CA ASN A 488 3.06 18.52 10.18
C ASN A 488 3.53 17.17 9.63
N LEU A 489 4.79 17.08 9.14
CA LEU A 489 5.42 15.80 8.77
C LEU A 489 6.16 15.24 9.98
N GLN A 490 5.80 14.03 10.39
CA GLN A 490 6.44 13.33 11.49
C GLN A 490 6.99 12.00 10.98
N TYR A 491 8.14 11.57 11.50
CA TYR A 491 8.83 10.37 11.04
C TYR A 491 9.11 9.42 12.19
N GLY A 492 8.90 8.13 11.95
CA GLY A 492 9.35 7.04 12.80
C GLY A 492 10.23 6.08 11.99
N PHE A 493 11.43 5.79 12.51
CA PHE A 493 12.35 4.82 11.91
C PHE A 493 12.52 3.64 12.86
N TYR A 494 12.44 2.42 12.30
CA TYR A 494 12.33 1.20 13.09
C TYR A 494 13.30 0.13 12.60
N GLU A 495 13.85 -0.62 13.52
CA GLU A 495 14.62 -1.83 13.22
C GLU A 495 13.71 -2.97 12.79
N GLY A 496 13.15 -2.86 11.58
CA GLY A 496 12.24 -3.81 10.96
C GLY A 496 12.26 -3.67 9.44
N GLY A 497 11.57 -4.56 8.76
CA GLY A 497 11.37 -4.49 7.30
C GLY A 497 10.08 -3.74 6.94
N HIS A 498 9.46 -4.13 5.82
CA HIS A 498 8.22 -3.58 5.28
C HIS A 498 7.05 -3.65 6.27
N MET A 499 6.97 -4.75 6.99
CA MET A 499 6.03 -4.97 8.09
C MET A 499 6.81 -4.87 9.41
N MET A 500 7.37 -3.68 9.75
CA MET A 500 8.19 -3.51 10.96
C MET A 500 7.47 -3.94 12.25
N TYR A 501 6.14 -3.93 12.22
CA TYR A 501 5.28 -4.29 13.34
C TYR A 501 5.23 -5.80 13.66
N ILE A 502 5.76 -6.68 12.80
CA ILE A 502 5.91 -8.12 13.15
C ILE A 502 7.13 -8.36 14.05
N TYR A 503 8.02 -7.38 14.18
CA TYR A 503 9.13 -7.39 15.13
C TYR A 503 8.70 -6.68 16.41
N GLN A 504 8.66 -7.42 17.52
CA GLN A 504 8.05 -6.95 18.76
C GLN A 504 8.65 -5.62 19.29
N PRO A 505 9.98 -5.41 19.35
CA PRO A 505 10.54 -4.15 19.80
C PRO A 505 10.14 -2.95 18.91
N ALA A 506 10.11 -3.14 17.59
CA ALA A 506 9.67 -2.10 16.65
C ALA A 506 8.17 -1.79 16.80
N MET A 507 7.35 -2.82 17.05
CA MET A 507 5.90 -2.65 17.26
C MET A 507 5.61 -1.82 18.53
N VAL A 508 6.33 -2.05 19.62
CA VAL A 508 6.18 -1.26 20.86
C VAL A 508 6.47 0.22 20.59
N LYS A 509 7.63 0.51 19.98
CA LYS A 509 8.03 1.88 19.63
C LYS A 509 7.03 2.53 18.67
N LEU A 510 6.60 1.80 17.63
CA LEU A 510 5.64 2.30 16.64
C LEU A 510 4.30 2.67 17.31
N ARG A 511 3.80 1.84 18.24
CA ARG A 511 2.60 2.17 18.98
C ARG A 511 2.77 3.45 19.82
N GLU A 512 3.87 3.58 20.55
CA GLU A 512 4.14 4.78 21.35
C GLU A 512 4.18 6.05 20.49
N ASP A 513 4.83 5.99 19.34
CA ASP A 513 4.91 7.09 18.40
C ASP A 513 3.53 7.43 17.80
N LEU A 514 2.72 6.42 17.46
CA LEU A 514 1.37 6.62 16.94
C LEU A 514 0.43 7.21 17.99
N VAL A 515 0.48 6.75 19.25
CA VAL A 515 -0.34 7.34 20.33
C VAL A 515 -0.07 8.84 20.42
N LYS A 516 1.20 9.25 20.48
CA LYS A 516 1.60 10.69 20.51
C LYS A 516 1.12 11.43 19.27
N TYR A 517 1.21 10.79 18.10
CA TYR A 517 0.73 11.36 16.85
C TYR A 517 -0.79 11.61 16.90
N TYR A 518 -1.59 10.62 17.29
CA TYR A 518 -3.05 10.75 17.39
C TYR A 518 -3.45 11.84 18.41
N GLU A 519 -2.78 11.90 19.57
CA GLU A 519 -3.01 12.94 20.56
C GLU A 519 -2.81 14.35 20.01
N THR A 520 -1.79 14.53 19.15
CA THR A 520 -1.51 15.84 18.55
C THR A 520 -2.41 16.15 17.36
N ALA A 521 -2.82 15.15 16.58
CA ALA A 521 -3.58 15.32 15.36
C ALA A 521 -5.11 15.39 15.60
N ALA A 522 -5.61 14.74 16.66
CA ALA A 522 -7.03 14.78 17.02
C ALA A 522 -7.42 16.02 17.84
N ASN A 523 -6.48 16.68 18.53
CA ASN A 523 -6.76 17.84 19.36
C ASN A 523 -6.90 19.12 18.54
N ALA A 524 -8.13 19.60 18.40
CA ALA A 524 -8.48 20.81 17.66
C ALA A 524 -7.94 22.13 18.30
N GLU A 525 -7.47 22.10 19.55
CA GLU A 525 -7.07 23.30 20.29
C GLU A 525 -5.66 23.83 19.98
N ARG A 526 -4.79 23.03 19.35
CA ARG A 526 -3.45 23.46 18.94
C ARG A 526 -3.49 24.06 17.54
N ARG A 527 -3.72 25.37 17.47
CA ARG A 527 -3.55 26.12 16.22
C ARG A 527 -2.10 26.02 15.76
N PRO A 528 -1.83 25.67 14.48
CA PRO A 528 -0.52 25.95 13.92
C PRO A 528 -0.29 27.46 14.04
N ALA A 529 0.92 27.87 14.39
CA ALA A 529 1.31 29.27 14.31
C ALA A 529 1.31 29.64 12.81
N ILE A 530 0.18 30.10 12.29
CA ILE A 530 0.15 30.76 11.00
C ILE A 530 0.90 32.06 11.22
N PRO A 531 2.04 32.31 10.55
CA PRO A 531 2.71 33.61 10.67
C PRO A 531 1.70 34.66 10.24
N THR A 532 1.44 35.61 11.11
CA THR A 532 0.82 36.90 10.72
C THR A 532 1.76 37.55 9.71
N PRO A 533 1.23 38.07 8.58
CA PRO A 533 2.03 38.67 7.53
C PRO A 533 2.87 39.82 8.04
#